data_92317d00b1cd4ce382014d9caad95c54
#
_entry.id   92317d00b1cd4ce382014d9caad95c54
#
_cell.length_a   1.000
_cell.length_b   1.000
_cell.length_c   1.000
_cell.angle_alpha   90.00
_cell.angle_beta   90.00
_cell.angle_gamma   90.00
#
_symmetry.space_group_name_H-M   'P 1'
#
loop_
_entity.id
_entity.type
_entity.pdbx_description
1 polymer ?
#
loop_
_entity_poly.entity_id
_entity_poly.type
_entity_poly.pdbx_seq_one_letter_code
_entity_poly.pdbx_strand_id
1 'polypeptide(L)'
;MPAAFVEPGDRAGHDSSATDHTLHFANWPLYIDTDDEDESKRPTLDAFSQRTGISVTYTEEINDNDEFFGKISPALMNHQQTGRDLIVISDWMAARFVRLGWVQEMDRAKQPNVAKYLDPQLRTPAFDEGRRHSVPWQSGITGIAYNRKKLGREIRSTGDLWADDLRGRVTLLSGLDESFALLMQGNGVDITRWTADDFHEICEQTEKRVRSKHIRRFTGNDYIKDLATGDVLACQAYSGDVIQLQADNPDIEFVVPEEGAELWAESLMIPNLARHKRNAERLVDHYYEPEVAAELAAWVNYVCPVPAARDVLASSKDEETAALAEDPLIFPDDAMRERLAIARDITSEERMDFAKKWNGIVGL
;
A
#
# COMPACT_ATOMS: atom_id res chain seq x y z
N MET A 1 13.40 27.33 7.12
CA MET A 1 14.67 27.00 7.82
C MET A 1 14.96 25.55 7.50
N PRO A 2 16.18 25.15 7.11
CA PRO A 2 16.47 23.76 6.93
C PRO A 2 16.26 23.04 8.28
N ALA A 3 15.53 21.91 8.27
CA ALA A 3 15.36 21.10 9.45
C ALA A 3 16.75 20.71 9.99
N ALA A 4 16.98 20.95 11.28
CA ALA A 4 18.22 20.56 11.91
C ALA A 4 18.42 19.05 11.74
N PHE A 5 19.57 18.66 11.22
CA PHE A 5 19.95 17.27 11.06
C PHE A 5 20.02 16.65 12.48
N VAL A 6 19.14 15.71 12.76
CA VAL A 6 19.13 15.01 14.05
C VAL A 6 20.20 13.91 14.00
N GLU A 7 21.17 13.97 14.90
CA GLU A 7 22.19 12.92 15.02
C GLU A 7 21.52 11.54 15.26
N PRO A 8 22.05 10.44 14.70
CA PRO A 8 21.45 9.11 14.84
C PRO A 8 21.22 8.66 16.28
N GLY A 9 22.01 9.11 17.23
CA GLY A 9 21.88 8.80 18.67
C GLY A 9 20.66 9.40 19.36
N ASP A 10 20.12 10.52 18.83
CA ASP A 10 18.95 11.20 19.44
C ASP A 10 17.61 10.66 18.91
N ARG A 11 17.66 9.75 17.92
CA ARG A 11 16.45 9.12 17.35
C ARG A 11 15.93 7.96 18.18
N ALA A 12 16.83 7.27 18.87
CA ALA A 12 16.50 6.15 19.74
C ALA A 12 16.06 6.69 21.11
N GLY A 13 14.75 6.69 21.36
CA GLY A 13 14.24 6.87 22.72
C GLY A 13 14.76 5.78 23.67
N HIS A 14 14.50 5.94 24.97
CA HIS A 14 14.74 4.89 25.92
C HIS A 14 13.76 3.73 25.67
N ASP A 15 14.28 2.60 25.16
CA ASP A 15 13.49 1.38 24.93
C ASP A 15 13.12 0.74 26.26
N SER A 16 11.85 0.81 26.64
CA SER A 16 11.28 0.27 27.89
C SER A 16 10.79 -1.17 27.74
N SER A 17 10.92 -1.79 26.57
CA SER A 17 10.37 -3.14 26.27
C SER A 17 10.80 -4.24 27.25
N ALA A 18 11.93 -4.07 27.95
CA ALA A 18 12.41 -5.05 28.92
C ALA A 18 11.56 -5.10 30.21
N THR A 19 10.90 -4.00 30.54
CA THR A 19 10.11 -3.85 31.79
C THR A 19 8.65 -3.50 31.53
N ASP A 20 8.34 -3.03 30.33
CA ASP A 20 6.99 -2.65 29.89
C ASP A 20 6.61 -3.51 28.68
N HIS A 21 5.72 -4.47 28.92
CA HIS A 21 5.26 -5.43 27.90
C HIS A 21 4.02 -4.93 27.18
N THR A 22 4.04 -3.66 26.76
CA THR A 22 2.98 -3.05 25.96
C THR A 22 3.49 -2.65 24.59
N LEU A 23 2.57 -2.42 23.65
CA LEU A 23 2.84 -1.96 22.28
C LEU A 23 1.64 -1.18 21.76
N HIS A 24 1.87 0.00 21.19
CA HIS A 24 0.86 0.79 20.50
C HIS A 24 1.07 0.71 18.98
N PHE A 25 0.11 0.07 18.30
CA PHE A 25 0.15 -0.18 16.85
C PHE A 25 -0.99 0.58 16.15
N ALA A 26 -0.64 1.53 15.29
CA ALA A 26 -1.58 2.31 14.48
C ALA A 26 -1.58 1.82 13.03
N ASN A 27 -2.75 1.57 12.48
CA ASN A 27 -2.96 1.02 11.13
C ASN A 27 -4.15 1.67 10.44
N TRP A 28 -4.38 1.26 9.20
CA TRP A 28 -5.53 1.59 8.37
C TRP A 28 -6.77 0.79 8.80
N PRO A 29 -7.98 1.31 8.58
CA PRO A 29 -9.21 0.53 8.78
C PRO A 29 -9.25 -0.71 7.88
N LEU A 30 -9.82 -1.80 8.41
CA LEU A 30 -10.02 -3.06 7.68
C LEU A 30 -8.74 -3.69 7.11
N TYR A 31 -7.60 -3.42 7.71
CA TYR A 31 -6.29 -3.84 7.18
C TYR A 31 -5.56 -4.81 8.11
N ILE A 32 -6.33 -5.57 8.87
CA ILE A 32 -5.91 -6.67 9.74
C ILE A 32 -7.06 -7.65 9.90
N ASP A 33 -6.75 -8.89 10.20
CA ASP A 33 -7.74 -9.93 10.46
C ASP A 33 -8.63 -9.60 11.65
N THR A 34 -9.91 -9.95 11.53
CA THR A 34 -10.92 -9.88 12.58
C THR A 34 -11.57 -11.24 12.79
N ASP A 35 -12.07 -11.48 13.99
CA ASP A 35 -12.84 -12.68 14.28
C ASP A 35 -14.29 -12.52 13.75
N ASP A 36 -14.81 -13.54 13.08
CA ASP A 36 -16.15 -13.51 12.45
C ASP A 36 -17.28 -13.35 13.45
N GLU A 37 -17.08 -13.77 14.70
CA GLU A 37 -18.10 -13.68 15.77
C GLU A 37 -17.93 -12.43 16.65
N ASP A 38 -16.71 -11.84 16.68
CA ASP A 38 -16.37 -10.71 17.53
C ASP A 38 -15.38 -9.77 16.81
N GLU A 39 -15.92 -8.80 16.08
CA GLU A 39 -15.15 -7.80 15.33
C GLU A 39 -14.16 -6.98 16.18
N SER A 40 -14.22 -7.05 17.50
CA SER A 40 -13.24 -6.40 18.38
C SER A 40 -11.94 -7.19 18.54
N LYS A 41 -11.96 -8.48 18.22
CA LYS A 41 -10.79 -9.35 18.28
C LYS A 41 -9.97 -9.32 17.00
N ARG A 42 -8.68 -9.53 17.18
CA ARG A 42 -7.68 -9.62 16.10
C ARG A 42 -6.89 -10.92 16.30
N PRO A 43 -7.31 -12.04 15.68
CA PRO A 43 -6.74 -13.36 15.96
C PRO A 43 -5.22 -13.42 15.91
N THR A 44 -4.59 -12.82 14.91
CA THR A 44 -3.13 -12.80 14.79
C THR A 44 -2.44 -11.98 15.88
N LEU A 45 -3.02 -10.84 16.32
CA LEU A 45 -2.52 -10.05 17.45
C LEU A 45 -2.74 -10.76 18.78
N ASP A 46 -3.88 -11.42 18.95
CA ASP A 46 -4.20 -12.19 20.15
C ASP A 46 -3.22 -13.37 20.31
N ALA A 47 -2.92 -14.08 19.22
CA ALA A 47 -1.91 -15.14 19.18
C ALA A 47 -0.51 -14.61 19.55
N PHE A 48 -0.12 -13.45 19.00
CA PHE A 48 1.12 -12.77 19.37
C PHE A 48 1.16 -12.45 20.88
N SER A 49 0.08 -11.86 21.40
CA SER A 49 -0.01 -11.45 22.82
C SER A 49 0.07 -12.66 23.75
N GLN A 50 -0.64 -13.74 23.43
CA GLN A 50 -0.61 -15.00 24.18
C GLN A 50 0.79 -15.63 24.20
N ARG A 51 1.47 -15.64 23.05
CA ARG A 51 2.79 -16.25 22.89
C ARG A 51 3.90 -15.44 23.57
N THR A 52 3.79 -14.13 23.55
CA THR A 52 4.89 -13.23 23.96
C THR A 52 4.69 -12.56 25.32
N GLY A 53 3.46 -12.50 25.82
CA GLY A 53 3.08 -11.71 27.00
C GLY A 53 3.05 -10.19 26.72
N ILE A 54 3.15 -9.76 25.45
CA ILE A 54 3.08 -8.34 25.06
C ILE A 54 1.63 -7.98 24.76
N SER A 55 1.08 -7.00 25.48
CA SER A 55 -0.26 -6.46 25.22
C SER A 55 -0.20 -5.43 24.10
N VAL A 56 -0.96 -5.64 23.02
CA VAL A 56 -1.01 -4.73 21.89
C VAL A 56 -2.27 -3.87 21.97
N THR A 57 -2.09 -2.55 22.02
CA THR A 57 -3.16 -1.58 21.77
C THR A 57 -3.17 -1.27 20.28
N TYR A 58 -4.15 -1.82 19.58
CA TYR A 58 -4.33 -1.62 18.14
C TYR A 58 -5.33 -0.50 17.88
N THR A 59 -5.02 0.39 16.94
CA THR A 59 -5.89 1.51 16.56
C THR A 59 -5.97 1.66 15.04
N GLU A 60 -7.19 1.76 14.53
CA GLU A 60 -7.49 2.10 13.14
C GLU A 60 -7.65 3.62 13.05
N GLU A 61 -6.55 4.34 12.91
CA GLU A 61 -6.54 5.81 12.98
C GLU A 61 -5.92 6.50 11.75
N ILE A 62 -5.57 5.72 10.73
CA ILE A 62 -4.95 6.22 9.52
C ILE A 62 -5.96 6.13 8.39
N ASN A 63 -6.60 7.23 8.01
CA ASN A 63 -7.51 7.31 6.87
C ASN A 63 -6.84 7.86 5.61
N ASP A 64 -5.79 8.67 5.81
CA ASP A 64 -5.07 9.36 4.76
C ASP A 64 -3.65 9.63 5.23
N ASN A 65 -2.65 9.44 4.35
CA ASN A 65 -1.25 9.62 4.69
C ASN A 65 -0.90 11.06 5.10
N ASP A 66 -1.39 12.06 4.36
CA ASP A 66 -1.07 13.47 4.65
C ASP A 66 -1.81 13.97 5.91
N GLU A 67 -3.04 13.50 6.15
CA GLU A 67 -3.78 13.76 7.40
C GLU A 67 -3.02 13.16 8.58
N PHE A 68 -2.62 11.90 8.50
CA PHE A 68 -1.87 11.24 9.56
C PHE A 68 -0.49 11.87 9.78
N PHE A 69 0.21 12.23 8.69
CA PHE A 69 1.44 12.99 8.77
C PHE A 69 1.23 14.32 9.51
N GLY A 70 0.17 15.08 9.17
CA GLY A 70 -0.19 16.31 9.87
C GLY A 70 -0.45 16.11 11.36
N LYS A 71 -1.07 14.99 11.74
CA LYS A 71 -1.39 14.62 13.13
C LYS A 71 -0.14 14.37 13.98
N ILE A 72 0.87 13.65 13.45
CA ILE A 72 2.03 13.23 14.25
C ILE A 72 3.29 14.08 14.04
N SER A 73 3.37 14.81 12.93
CA SER A 73 4.55 15.66 12.61
C SER A 73 4.89 16.71 13.68
N PRO A 74 3.94 17.38 14.36
CA PRO A 74 4.29 18.34 15.41
C PRO A 74 5.08 17.70 16.57
N ALA A 75 4.74 16.48 16.96
CA ALA A 75 5.48 15.75 17.98
C ALA A 75 6.90 15.43 17.52
N LEU A 76 7.04 14.87 16.30
CA LEU A 76 8.34 14.50 15.74
C LEU A 76 9.26 15.71 15.51
N MET A 77 8.71 16.82 15.03
CA MET A 77 9.45 18.10 14.87
C MET A 77 9.96 18.66 16.21
N ASN A 78 9.23 18.46 17.29
CA ASN A 78 9.59 18.93 18.62
C ASN A 78 10.35 17.88 19.45
N HIS A 79 10.84 16.80 18.81
CA HIS A 79 11.51 15.68 19.49
C HIS A 79 10.67 15.11 20.66
N GLN A 80 9.38 14.92 20.42
CA GLN A 80 8.43 14.33 21.35
C GLN A 80 7.92 12.99 20.84
N GLN A 81 7.49 12.14 21.77
CA GLN A 81 6.87 10.86 21.44
C GLN A 81 5.53 11.09 20.73
N THR A 82 5.24 10.27 19.74
CA THR A 82 3.95 10.29 19.02
C THR A 82 2.85 9.55 19.79
N GLY A 83 3.23 8.76 20.82
CA GLY A 83 2.34 7.82 21.48
C GLY A 83 2.09 6.52 20.70
N ARG A 84 2.79 6.30 19.59
CA ARG A 84 2.75 5.08 18.77
C ARG A 84 4.14 4.46 18.76
N ASP A 85 4.19 3.13 18.85
CA ASP A 85 5.42 2.36 18.74
C ASP A 85 5.61 1.80 17.33
N LEU A 86 4.51 1.50 16.64
CA LEU A 86 4.48 0.98 15.28
C LEU A 86 3.37 1.66 14.49
N ILE A 87 3.66 2.03 13.25
CA ILE A 87 2.72 2.66 12.31
C ILE A 87 2.81 1.99 10.94
N VAL A 88 1.70 2.00 10.17
CA VAL A 88 1.66 1.54 8.78
C VAL A 88 1.35 2.73 7.88
N ILE A 89 2.23 3.03 6.92
CA ILE A 89 2.06 4.12 5.96
C ILE A 89 2.54 3.70 4.58
N SER A 90 1.99 4.30 3.53
CA SER A 90 2.40 4.01 2.15
C SER A 90 3.87 4.32 1.91
N ASP A 91 4.53 3.55 1.05
CA ASP A 91 5.97 3.68 0.77
C ASP A 91 6.39 5.11 0.37
N TRP A 92 5.56 5.84 -0.40
CA TRP A 92 5.84 7.23 -0.74
C TRP A 92 5.86 8.17 0.49
N MET A 93 4.99 7.91 1.49
CA MET A 93 5.02 8.63 2.76
C MET A 93 6.18 8.13 3.64
N ALA A 94 6.45 6.82 3.65
CA ALA A 94 7.60 6.23 4.33
C ALA A 94 8.92 6.86 3.84
N ALA A 95 9.07 7.07 2.54
CA ALA A 95 10.19 7.80 1.95
C ALA A 95 10.36 9.20 2.55
N ARG A 96 9.24 9.91 2.80
CA ARG A 96 9.25 11.22 3.46
C ARG A 96 9.73 11.14 4.91
N PHE A 97 9.26 10.14 5.67
CA PHE A 97 9.69 9.93 7.06
C PHE A 97 11.17 9.59 7.16
N VAL A 98 11.68 8.73 6.27
CA VAL A 98 13.11 8.38 6.20
C VAL A 98 13.96 9.61 5.89
N ARG A 99 13.58 10.41 4.88
CA ARG A 99 14.30 11.65 4.53
C ARG A 99 14.34 12.67 5.67
N LEU A 100 13.26 12.79 6.43
CA LEU A 100 13.18 13.68 7.59
C LEU A 100 13.94 13.12 8.81
N GLY A 101 14.34 11.85 8.78
CA GLY A 101 14.97 11.18 9.89
C GLY A 101 14.04 10.98 11.08
N TRP A 102 12.76 10.74 10.84
CA TRP A 102 11.71 10.65 11.85
C TRP A 102 11.37 9.24 12.30
N VAL A 103 12.06 8.25 11.76
CA VAL A 103 11.91 6.83 12.07
C VAL A 103 13.23 6.19 12.49
N GLN A 104 13.12 5.17 13.32
CA GLN A 104 14.25 4.41 13.84
C GLN A 104 14.66 3.30 12.86
N GLU A 105 15.93 2.94 12.85
CA GLU A 105 16.40 1.71 12.20
C GLU A 105 15.93 0.49 13.01
N MET A 106 15.48 -0.55 12.31
CA MET A 106 15.15 -1.85 12.90
C MET A 106 16.36 -2.77 12.93
N ASP A 107 16.52 -3.52 14.02
CA ASP A 107 17.59 -4.50 14.17
C ASP A 107 17.23 -5.82 13.47
N ARG A 108 17.73 -6.00 12.24
CA ARG A 108 17.46 -7.21 11.42
C ARG A 108 17.91 -8.51 12.07
N ALA A 109 18.89 -8.45 12.96
CA ALA A 109 19.31 -9.64 13.71
C ALA A 109 18.20 -10.16 14.67
N LYS A 110 17.22 -9.30 14.99
CA LYS A 110 16.06 -9.64 15.81
C LYS A 110 14.81 -9.95 14.99
N GLN A 111 14.93 -9.93 13.68
CA GLN A 111 13.84 -10.15 12.74
C GLN A 111 14.23 -11.27 11.73
N PRO A 112 14.47 -12.51 12.21
CA PRO A 112 14.91 -13.60 11.35
C PRO A 112 13.87 -14.02 10.31
N ASN A 113 12.58 -13.89 10.61
CA ASN A 113 11.50 -14.20 9.66
C ASN A 113 11.45 -13.16 8.53
N VAL A 114 11.54 -11.86 8.86
CA VAL A 114 11.67 -10.80 7.85
C VAL A 114 12.87 -11.05 6.95
N ALA A 115 14.04 -11.34 7.52
CA ALA A 115 15.26 -11.59 6.76
C ALA A 115 15.12 -12.79 5.81
N LYS A 116 14.39 -13.82 6.22
CA LYS A 116 14.22 -15.07 5.48
C LYS A 116 13.12 -14.99 4.43
N TYR A 117 11.95 -14.44 4.79
CA TYR A 117 10.71 -14.63 4.04
C TYR A 117 10.24 -13.41 3.27
N LEU A 118 10.81 -12.21 3.51
CA LEU A 118 10.44 -11.01 2.75
C LEU A 118 10.65 -11.25 1.24
N ASP A 119 9.63 -10.93 0.45
CA ASP A 119 9.67 -10.98 -1.01
C ASP A 119 10.90 -10.23 -1.56
N PRO A 120 11.74 -10.87 -2.38
CA PRO A 120 12.93 -10.23 -2.95
C PRO A 120 12.64 -8.94 -3.72
N GLN A 121 11.49 -8.83 -4.39
CA GLN A 121 11.10 -7.65 -5.17
C GLN A 121 10.83 -6.43 -4.28
N LEU A 122 10.44 -6.64 -3.02
CA LEU A 122 10.14 -5.59 -2.05
C LEU A 122 11.34 -5.19 -1.17
N ARG A 123 12.51 -5.87 -1.30
CA ARG A 123 13.66 -5.70 -0.38
C ARG A 123 14.40 -4.38 -0.51
N THR A 124 14.42 -3.79 -1.69
CA THR A 124 15.33 -2.68 -2.01
C THR A 124 14.60 -1.50 -2.65
N PRO A 125 13.63 -0.88 -1.96
CA PRO A 125 13.06 0.36 -2.46
C PRO A 125 14.12 1.46 -2.45
N ALA A 126 14.03 2.37 -3.41
CA ALA A 126 15.04 3.42 -3.58
C ALA A 126 15.20 4.32 -2.34
N PHE A 127 14.14 4.52 -1.55
CA PHE A 127 14.14 5.38 -0.37
C PHE A 127 14.75 4.74 0.89
N ASP A 128 14.84 3.40 0.95
CA ASP A 128 15.29 2.67 2.14
C ASP A 128 16.01 1.37 1.75
N GLU A 129 17.24 1.50 1.28
CA GLU A 129 18.06 0.38 0.83
C GLU A 129 18.16 -0.70 1.92
N GLY A 130 17.76 -1.93 1.57
CA GLY A 130 17.71 -3.06 2.50
C GLY A 130 16.62 -2.96 3.55
N ARG A 131 15.66 -2.07 3.39
CA ARG A 131 14.54 -1.91 4.33
C ARG A 131 15.02 -1.70 5.77
N ARG A 132 15.98 -0.81 6.00
CA ARG A 132 16.56 -0.58 7.34
C ARG A 132 15.55 0.04 8.31
N HIS A 133 14.67 0.90 7.79
CA HIS A 133 13.70 1.67 8.58
C HIS A 133 12.27 1.19 8.39
N SER A 134 12.02 0.42 7.35
CA SER A 134 10.68 -0.02 6.94
C SER A 134 10.63 -1.53 6.73
N VAL A 135 9.44 -2.11 6.89
CA VAL A 135 9.14 -3.50 6.52
C VAL A 135 7.75 -3.49 5.87
N PRO A 136 7.54 -4.07 4.68
CA PRO A 136 6.22 -4.14 4.08
C PRO A 136 5.20 -4.80 5.01
N TRP A 137 4.03 -4.15 5.17
CA TRP A 137 2.87 -4.73 5.84
C TRP A 137 2.09 -5.60 4.87
N GLN A 138 1.60 -4.98 3.82
CA GLN A 138 1.03 -5.60 2.63
C GLN A 138 1.52 -4.84 1.41
N SER A 139 1.31 -5.41 0.25
CA SER A 139 1.62 -4.76 -1.02
C SER A 139 0.40 -4.83 -1.93
N GLY A 140 0.33 -3.98 -2.93
CA GLY A 140 -0.81 -3.95 -3.83
C GLY A 140 -0.40 -3.53 -5.23
N ILE A 141 -1.31 -3.74 -6.16
CA ILE A 141 -1.14 -3.39 -7.56
C ILE A 141 -2.17 -2.34 -7.92
N THR A 142 -1.73 -1.23 -8.51
CA THR A 142 -2.64 -0.26 -9.13
C THR A 142 -2.83 -0.62 -10.60
N GLY A 143 -4.02 -1.09 -10.94
CA GLY A 143 -4.36 -1.55 -12.29
C GLY A 143 -5.69 -1.00 -12.78
N ILE A 144 -6.36 -1.77 -13.63
CA ILE A 144 -7.65 -1.41 -14.20
C ILE A 144 -8.69 -2.43 -13.76
N ALA A 145 -9.79 -1.96 -13.15
CA ALA A 145 -10.98 -2.78 -12.93
C ALA A 145 -12.05 -2.41 -13.95
N TYR A 146 -12.81 -3.40 -14.42
CA TYR A 146 -13.88 -3.16 -15.38
C TYR A 146 -15.00 -4.20 -15.30
N ASN A 147 -16.20 -3.82 -15.71
CA ASN A 147 -17.33 -4.75 -15.81
C ASN A 147 -17.35 -5.39 -17.20
N ARG A 148 -16.79 -6.59 -17.33
CA ARG A 148 -16.63 -7.31 -18.59
C ARG A 148 -17.96 -7.56 -19.30
N LYS A 149 -18.98 -7.96 -18.55
CA LYS A 149 -20.29 -8.28 -19.12
C LYS A 149 -21.00 -7.06 -19.69
N LYS A 150 -20.97 -5.94 -18.96
CA LYS A 150 -21.60 -4.68 -19.42
C LYS A 150 -20.81 -4.04 -20.54
N LEU A 151 -19.48 -4.12 -20.51
CA LEU A 151 -18.62 -3.60 -21.58
C LEU A 151 -18.70 -4.46 -22.85
N GLY A 152 -18.85 -5.77 -22.70
CA GLY A 152 -18.96 -6.72 -23.82
C GLY A 152 -17.63 -7.03 -24.53
N ARG A 153 -16.50 -6.58 -23.98
CA ARG A 153 -15.13 -6.87 -24.46
C ARG A 153 -14.14 -6.92 -23.30
N GLU A 154 -12.95 -7.41 -23.57
CA GLU A 154 -11.82 -7.36 -22.63
C GLU A 154 -11.11 -5.99 -22.70
N ILE A 155 -10.51 -5.61 -21.57
CA ILE A 155 -9.51 -4.55 -21.46
C ILE A 155 -8.16 -5.26 -21.27
N ARG A 156 -7.14 -4.87 -22.04
CA ARG A 156 -5.79 -5.43 -21.96
C ARG A 156 -4.71 -4.37 -21.78
N SER A 157 -5.00 -3.16 -22.19
CA SER A 157 -4.05 -2.04 -22.15
C SER A 157 -4.66 -0.81 -21.50
N THR A 158 -3.81 0.08 -21.02
CA THR A 158 -4.24 1.41 -20.56
C THR A 158 -4.88 2.21 -21.69
N GLY A 159 -4.44 1.96 -22.92
CA GLY A 159 -5.03 2.56 -24.13
C GLY A 159 -6.50 2.22 -24.33
N ASP A 160 -6.95 1.05 -23.88
CA ASP A 160 -8.35 0.61 -23.99
C ASP A 160 -9.32 1.48 -23.19
N LEU A 161 -8.85 2.13 -22.11
CA LEU A 161 -9.65 3.10 -21.35
C LEU A 161 -10.12 4.29 -22.17
N TRP A 162 -9.43 4.57 -23.26
CA TRP A 162 -9.68 5.75 -24.10
C TRP A 162 -10.53 5.46 -25.34
N ALA A 163 -11.08 4.25 -25.45
CA ALA A 163 -12.01 3.89 -26.51
C ALA A 163 -13.34 4.64 -26.39
N ASP A 164 -13.99 4.92 -27.51
CA ASP A 164 -15.20 5.76 -27.56
C ASP A 164 -16.39 5.17 -26.79
N ASP A 165 -16.48 3.84 -26.67
CA ASP A 165 -17.53 3.14 -25.91
C ASP A 165 -17.40 3.36 -24.37
N LEU A 166 -16.24 3.81 -23.90
CA LEU A 166 -15.98 4.15 -22.52
C LEU A 166 -16.09 5.66 -22.22
N ARG A 167 -16.44 6.49 -23.19
CA ARG A 167 -16.57 7.94 -22.99
C ARG A 167 -17.57 8.28 -21.87
N GLY A 168 -17.11 8.99 -20.83
CA GLY A 168 -17.90 9.35 -19.65
C GLY A 168 -18.24 8.18 -18.73
N ARG A 169 -17.56 7.04 -18.90
CA ARG A 169 -17.72 5.81 -18.13
C ARG A 169 -16.43 5.34 -17.47
N VAL A 170 -15.40 6.19 -17.45
CA VAL A 170 -14.09 5.94 -16.82
C VAL A 170 -13.90 6.83 -15.62
N THR A 171 -13.37 6.29 -14.53
CA THR A 171 -12.82 7.07 -13.41
C THR A 171 -11.34 6.76 -13.19
N LEU A 172 -10.61 7.74 -12.71
CA LEU A 172 -9.23 7.59 -12.25
C LEU A 172 -9.16 7.88 -10.76
N LEU A 173 -8.11 7.42 -10.09
CA LEU A 173 -7.85 7.77 -8.70
C LEU A 173 -7.49 9.26 -8.60
N SER A 174 -7.84 9.89 -7.48
CA SER A 174 -7.63 11.33 -7.28
C SER A 174 -6.23 11.66 -6.76
N GLY A 175 -5.61 10.73 -6.05
CA GLY A 175 -4.28 10.93 -5.47
C GLY A 175 -3.20 11.01 -6.55
N LEU A 176 -2.23 11.91 -6.34
CA LEU A 176 -1.10 12.07 -7.26
C LEU A 176 -0.28 10.79 -7.34
N ASP A 177 0.13 10.27 -6.17
CA ASP A 177 1.05 9.12 -6.10
C ASP A 177 0.39 7.83 -6.60
N GLU A 178 -0.94 7.72 -6.49
CA GLU A 178 -1.69 6.54 -6.89
C GLU A 178 -2.06 6.51 -8.38
N SER A 179 -2.10 7.68 -9.03
CA SER A 179 -2.71 7.77 -10.37
C SER A 179 -1.72 7.80 -11.50
N PHE A 180 -0.59 8.50 -11.34
CA PHE A 180 0.27 8.82 -12.48
C PHE A 180 1.03 7.61 -13.03
N ALA A 181 1.40 6.64 -12.18
CA ALA A 181 2.22 5.51 -12.59
C ALA A 181 1.56 4.69 -13.71
N LEU A 182 0.28 4.33 -13.56
CA LEU A 182 -0.48 3.62 -14.59
C LEU A 182 -0.57 4.42 -15.90
N LEU A 183 -0.80 5.72 -15.79
CA LEU A 183 -0.89 6.61 -16.96
C LEU A 183 0.46 6.77 -17.68
N MET A 184 1.57 6.83 -16.93
CA MET A 184 2.92 6.85 -17.46
C MET A 184 3.25 5.58 -18.23
N GLN A 185 3.04 4.41 -17.62
CA GLN A 185 3.28 3.13 -18.27
C GLN A 185 2.44 2.98 -19.55
N GLY A 186 1.17 3.38 -19.52
CA GLY A 186 0.29 3.42 -20.69
C GLY A 186 0.76 4.36 -21.82
N ASN A 187 1.73 5.23 -21.55
CA ASN A 187 2.41 6.06 -22.55
C ASN A 187 3.85 5.60 -22.83
N GLY A 188 4.24 4.41 -22.36
CA GLY A 188 5.56 3.84 -22.58
C GLY A 188 6.68 4.45 -21.72
N VAL A 189 6.32 5.16 -20.64
CA VAL A 189 7.28 5.74 -19.72
C VAL A 189 7.66 4.72 -18.63
N ASP A 190 8.94 4.55 -18.40
CA ASP A 190 9.47 3.71 -17.32
C ASP A 190 9.32 4.41 -15.97
N ILE A 191 8.40 3.89 -15.13
CA ILE A 191 8.07 4.51 -13.84
C ILE A 191 9.20 4.47 -12.81
N THR A 192 10.25 3.70 -13.04
CA THR A 192 11.40 3.64 -12.13
C THR A 192 12.35 4.84 -12.31
N ARG A 193 12.25 5.60 -13.42
CA ARG A 193 13.17 6.67 -13.81
C ARG A 193 12.54 7.81 -14.61
N TRP A 194 11.22 7.99 -14.51
CA TRP A 194 10.50 9.07 -15.19
C TRP A 194 11.03 10.47 -14.80
N THR A 195 10.76 11.47 -15.61
CA THR A 195 11.21 12.85 -15.48
C THR A 195 10.05 13.82 -15.22
N ALA A 196 10.35 15.04 -14.84
CA ALA A 196 9.32 16.10 -14.71
C ALA A 196 8.61 16.38 -16.06
N ASP A 197 9.32 16.28 -17.19
CA ASP A 197 8.72 16.48 -18.50
C ASP A 197 7.71 15.37 -18.82
N ASP A 198 8.04 14.11 -18.50
CA ASP A 198 7.10 12.99 -18.63
C ASP A 198 5.83 13.24 -17.81
N PHE A 199 5.99 13.70 -16.56
CA PHE A 199 4.85 14.04 -15.69
C PHE A 199 3.97 15.14 -16.31
N HIS A 200 4.57 16.20 -16.81
CA HIS A 200 3.83 17.31 -17.42
C HIS A 200 3.09 16.86 -18.69
N GLU A 201 3.69 16.00 -19.49
CA GLU A 201 3.02 15.43 -20.67
C GLU A 201 1.79 14.61 -20.29
N ILE A 202 1.91 13.73 -19.28
CA ILE A 202 0.78 12.95 -18.77
C ILE A 202 -0.32 13.86 -18.22
N CYS A 203 0.03 14.92 -17.50
CA CYS A 203 -0.93 15.92 -17.04
C CYS A 203 -1.70 16.57 -18.19
N GLU A 204 -1.01 16.98 -19.25
CA GLU A 204 -1.66 17.59 -20.43
C GLU A 204 -2.61 16.63 -21.14
N GLN A 205 -2.22 15.36 -21.28
CA GLN A 205 -3.06 14.34 -21.88
C GLN A 205 -4.30 14.08 -21.01
N THR A 206 -4.12 13.98 -19.69
CA THR A 206 -5.21 13.76 -18.73
C THR A 206 -6.19 14.93 -18.75
N GLU A 207 -5.69 16.16 -18.72
CA GLU A 207 -6.52 17.37 -18.82
C GLU A 207 -7.38 17.39 -20.09
N LYS A 208 -6.81 17.02 -21.25
CA LYS A 208 -7.57 16.90 -22.51
C LYS A 208 -8.72 15.89 -22.39
N ARG A 209 -8.48 14.75 -21.71
CA ARG A 209 -9.50 13.71 -21.48
C ARG A 209 -10.60 14.17 -20.52
N VAL A 210 -10.25 14.94 -19.49
CA VAL A 210 -11.23 15.57 -18.58
C VAL A 210 -12.09 16.58 -19.37
N ARG A 211 -11.47 17.50 -20.09
CA ARG A 211 -12.16 18.54 -20.87
C ARG A 211 -13.07 17.97 -21.98
N SER A 212 -12.66 16.85 -22.58
CA SER A 212 -13.49 16.14 -23.57
C SER A 212 -14.61 15.30 -22.93
N LYS A 213 -14.71 15.29 -21.60
CA LYS A 213 -15.66 14.47 -20.82
C LYS A 213 -15.50 12.97 -21.08
N HIS A 214 -14.30 12.51 -21.39
CA HIS A 214 -13.98 11.09 -21.48
C HIS A 214 -13.88 10.51 -20.08
N ILE A 215 -13.08 11.14 -19.20
CA ILE A 215 -13.04 10.84 -17.78
C ILE A 215 -14.29 11.43 -17.12
N ARG A 216 -15.05 10.58 -16.41
CA ARG A 216 -16.27 10.97 -15.70
C ARG A 216 -15.94 11.83 -14.48
N ARG A 217 -15.03 11.36 -13.65
CA ARG A 217 -14.55 12.00 -12.43
C ARG A 217 -13.30 11.31 -11.89
N PHE A 218 -12.68 11.94 -10.91
CA PHE A 218 -11.67 11.32 -10.06
C PHE A 218 -12.31 10.82 -8.77
N THR A 219 -11.78 9.73 -8.21
CA THR A 219 -12.33 9.04 -7.04
C THR A 219 -11.24 8.69 -6.03
N GLY A 220 -11.62 8.55 -4.76
CA GLY A 220 -10.92 7.68 -3.83
C GLY A 220 -11.43 6.25 -4.01
N ASN A 221 -11.65 5.50 -2.93
CA ASN A 221 -12.16 4.11 -2.98
C ASN A 221 -13.66 4.04 -3.37
N ASP A 222 -14.36 5.15 -3.56
CA ASP A 222 -15.76 5.19 -3.98
C ASP A 222 -15.98 4.70 -5.42
N TYR A 223 -14.92 4.45 -6.22
CA TYR A 223 -15.01 3.74 -7.51
C TYR A 223 -15.64 2.34 -7.36
N ILE A 224 -15.46 1.68 -6.22
CA ILE A 224 -16.01 0.35 -5.93
C ILE A 224 -17.54 0.36 -6.13
N LYS A 225 -18.19 1.35 -5.55
CA LYS A 225 -19.65 1.51 -5.67
C LYS A 225 -20.09 1.81 -7.11
N ASP A 226 -19.38 2.72 -7.78
CA ASP A 226 -19.69 3.11 -9.15
C ASP A 226 -19.57 1.94 -10.14
N LEU A 227 -18.54 1.10 -9.94
CA LEU A 227 -18.32 -0.08 -10.74
C LEU A 227 -19.36 -1.17 -10.46
N ALA A 228 -19.72 -1.39 -9.19
CA ALA A 228 -20.74 -2.35 -8.78
C ALA A 228 -22.11 -2.00 -9.38
N THR A 229 -22.52 -0.73 -9.32
CA THR A 229 -23.80 -0.27 -9.92
C THR A 229 -23.76 -0.22 -11.44
N GLY A 230 -22.56 -0.10 -12.04
CA GLY A 230 -22.34 0.05 -13.47
C GLY A 230 -22.56 1.48 -13.97
N ASP A 231 -22.46 2.47 -13.08
CA ASP A 231 -22.37 3.87 -13.44
C ASP A 231 -21.05 4.17 -14.15
N VAL A 232 -20.02 3.42 -13.79
CA VAL A 232 -18.71 3.34 -14.42
C VAL A 232 -18.53 1.95 -15.01
N LEU A 233 -17.90 1.83 -16.16
CA LEU A 233 -17.60 0.55 -16.81
C LEU A 233 -16.15 0.12 -16.67
N ALA A 234 -15.24 1.07 -16.48
CA ALA A 234 -13.84 0.82 -16.22
C ALA A 234 -13.26 1.91 -15.31
N CYS A 235 -12.33 1.55 -14.45
CA CYS A 235 -11.68 2.49 -13.56
C CYS A 235 -10.25 2.05 -13.23
N GLN A 236 -9.44 3.01 -12.84
CA GLN A 236 -8.22 2.73 -12.10
C GLN A 236 -8.60 2.22 -10.70
N ALA A 237 -7.97 1.16 -10.24
CA ALA A 237 -8.37 0.45 -9.03
C ALA A 237 -7.20 -0.23 -8.34
N TYR A 238 -7.36 -0.55 -7.07
CA TYR A 238 -6.43 -1.37 -6.29
C TYR A 238 -6.83 -2.85 -6.35
N SER A 239 -5.84 -3.73 -6.47
CA SER A 239 -6.05 -5.17 -6.64
C SER A 239 -6.88 -5.80 -5.53
N GLY A 240 -6.59 -5.49 -4.26
CA GLY A 240 -7.30 -6.08 -3.11
C GLY A 240 -8.78 -5.70 -3.06
N ASP A 241 -9.12 -4.43 -3.34
CA ASP A 241 -10.52 -3.99 -3.39
C ASP A 241 -11.32 -4.75 -4.46
N VAL A 242 -10.66 -5.08 -5.58
CA VAL A 242 -11.34 -5.78 -6.68
C VAL A 242 -11.59 -7.24 -6.33
N ILE A 243 -10.67 -7.92 -5.63
CA ILE A 243 -10.88 -9.29 -5.14
C ILE A 243 -12.15 -9.33 -4.26
N GLN A 244 -12.28 -8.40 -3.32
CA GLN A 244 -13.46 -8.31 -2.45
C GLN A 244 -14.73 -8.04 -3.27
N LEU A 245 -14.66 -7.15 -4.27
CA LEU A 245 -15.79 -6.84 -5.13
C LEU A 245 -16.21 -8.02 -6.03
N GLN A 246 -15.26 -8.86 -6.44
CA GLN A 246 -15.53 -10.05 -7.26
C GLN A 246 -16.32 -11.13 -6.50
N ALA A 247 -16.18 -11.21 -5.18
CA ALA A 247 -16.98 -12.12 -4.35
C ALA A 247 -18.47 -11.82 -4.48
N ASP A 248 -18.86 -10.54 -4.58
CA ASP A 248 -20.26 -10.11 -4.75
C ASP A 248 -20.67 -10.00 -6.22
N ASN A 249 -19.72 -9.73 -7.12
CA ASN A 249 -20.02 -9.48 -8.53
C ASN A 249 -18.92 -10.06 -9.45
N PRO A 250 -19.06 -11.34 -9.87
CA PRO A 250 -18.08 -12.04 -10.69
C PRO A 250 -17.96 -11.49 -12.14
N ASP A 251 -18.81 -10.55 -12.54
CA ASP A 251 -18.70 -9.86 -13.84
C ASP A 251 -17.60 -8.76 -13.83
N ILE A 252 -17.05 -8.43 -12.66
CA ILE A 252 -15.96 -7.48 -12.49
C ILE A 252 -14.62 -8.23 -12.66
N GLU A 253 -13.74 -7.65 -13.45
CA GLU A 253 -12.39 -8.16 -13.67
C GLU A 253 -11.35 -7.10 -13.32
N PHE A 254 -10.19 -7.55 -12.84
CA PHE A 254 -8.99 -6.75 -12.68
C PHE A 254 -7.97 -7.14 -13.73
N VAL A 255 -7.29 -6.16 -14.29
CA VAL A 255 -6.22 -6.40 -15.25
C VAL A 255 -4.98 -5.58 -14.89
N VAL A 256 -3.83 -6.23 -14.91
CA VAL A 256 -2.52 -5.60 -15.04
C VAL A 256 -2.31 -5.35 -16.53
N PRO A 257 -2.28 -4.09 -17.01
CA PRO A 257 -2.14 -3.80 -18.44
C PRO A 257 -0.88 -4.42 -19.06
N GLU A 258 -0.89 -4.61 -20.38
CA GLU A 258 0.28 -5.13 -21.10
C GLU A 258 1.52 -4.23 -20.96
N GLU A 259 1.32 -2.93 -20.79
CA GLU A 259 2.39 -1.95 -20.57
C GLU A 259 2.96 -2.01 -19.13
N GLY A 260 2.28 -2.68 -18.21
CA GLY A 260 2.67 -2.83 -16.82
C GLY A 260 1.77 -2.11 -15.83
N ALA A 261 2.07 -2.30 -14.55
CA ALA A 261 1.39 -1.66 -13.43
C ALA A 261 2.37 -1.38 -12.29
N GLU A 262 1.96 -0.48 -11.41
CA GLU A 262 2.73 -0.19 -10.20
C GLU A 262 2.48 -1.26 -9.14
N LEU A 263 3.58 -1.77 -8.58
CA LEU A 263 3.61 -2.51 -7.33
C LEU A 263 3.99 -1.52 -6.22
N TRP A 264 3.11 -1.32 -5.27
CA TRP A 264 3.36 -0.47 -4.11
C TRP A 264 3.28 -1.27 -2.81
N ALA A 265 3.75 -0.73 -1.72
CA ALA A 265 3.63 -1.33 -0.41
C ALA A 265 3.22 -0.32 0.65
N GLU A 266 2.51 -0.82 1.65
CA GLU A 266 2.35 -0.18 2.93
C GLU A 266 3.44 -0.67 3.87
N SER A 267 4.10 0.25 4.54
CA SER A 267 5.29 -0.03 5.34
C SER A 267 5.07 0.12 6.84
N LEU A 268 5.41 -0.92 7.58
CA LEU A 268 5.59 -0.88 9.03
C LEU A 268 6.81 -0.05 9.36
N MET A 269 6.67 0.94 10.22
CA MET A 269 7.76 1.82 10.67
C MET A 269 7.68 2.10 12.18
N ILE A 270 8.83 2.31 12.79
CA ILE A 270 8.95 2.67 14.22
C ILE A 270 9.27 4.16 14.32
N PRO A 271 8.35 5.02 14.77
CA PRO A 271 8.61 6.45 14.94
C PRO A 271 9.78 6.71 15.89
N ASN A 272 10.46 7.85 15.71
CA ASN A 272 11.47 8.29 16.65
C ASN A 272 10.88 8.39 18.07
N LEU A 273 11.71 8.07 19.06
CA LEU A 273 11.35 8.08 20.48
C LEU A 273 10.23 7.11 20.88
N ALA A 274 9.83 6.18 20.01
CA ALA A 274 8.96 5.07 20.40
C ALA A 274 9.55 4.31 21.58
N ARG A 275 8.72 4.02 22.59
CA ARG A 275 9.18 3.48 23.88
C ARG A 275 9.36 1.97 23.86
N HIS A 276 8.74 1.28 22.91
CA HIS A 276 8.69 -0.18 22.89
C HIS A 276 9.24 -0.73 21.56
N LYS A 277 10.41 -0.19 21.13
CA LYS A 277 11.04 -0.59 19.88
C LYS A 277 11.22 -2.10 19.72
N ARG A 278 11.74 -2.76 20.77
CA ARG A 278 11.96 -4.21 20.75
C ARG A 278 10.64 -5.00 20.66
N ASN A 279 9.58 -4.53 21.31
CA ASN A 279 8.26 -5.15 21.20
C ASN A 279 7.71 -4.98 19.77
N ALA A 280 7.89 -3.80 19.16
CA ALA A 280 7.52 -3.54 17.78
C ALA A 280 8.30 -4.45 16.80
N GLU A 281 9.63 -4.56 16.93
CA GLU A 281 10.45 -5.45 16.12
C GLU A 281 9.99 -6.91 16.20
N ARG A 282 9.56 -7.37 17.39
CA ARG A 282 9.00 -8.72 17.58
C ARG A 282 7.66 -8.91 16.90
N LEU A 283 6.78 -7.90 16.94
CA LEU A 283 5.50 -7.96 16.25
C LEU A 283 5.71 -7.97 14.73
N VAL A 284 6.60 -7.13 14.22
CA VAL A 284 6.97 -7.13 12.80
C VAL A 284 7.46 -8.51 12.35
N ASP A 285 8.35 -9.14 13.13
CA ASP A 285 8.88 -10.47 12.78
C ASP A 285 7.82 -11.58 12.88
N HIS A 286 6.84 -11.44 13.79
CA HIS A 286 5.70 -12.35 13.90
C HIS A 286 4.86 -12.39 12.63
N TYR A 287 4.56 -11.22 12.02
CA TYR A 287 3.78 -11.16 10.79
C TYR A 287 4.53 -11.71 9.57
N TYR A 288 5.81 -12.01 9.70
CA TYR A 288 6.61 -12.68 8.68
C TYR A 288 6.76 -14.19 8.90
N GLU A 289 6.11 -14.76 9.90
CA GLU A 289 5.90 -16.22 9.99
C GLU A 289 4.91 -16.62 8.89
N PRO A 290 5.22 -17.62 8.04
CA PRO A 290 4.36 -17.96 6.90
C PRO A 290 2.90 -18.25 7.28
N GLU A 291 2.67 -18.87 8.43
CA GLU A 291 1.34 -19.19 8.94
C GLU A 291 0.55 -17.92 9.29
N VAL A 292 1.19 -16.96 9.94
CA VAL A 292 0.56 -15.67 10.32
C VAL A 292 0.33 -14.80 9.09
N ALA A 293 1.31 -14.77 8.19
CA ALA A 293 1.20 -14.05 6.93
C ALA A 293 0.06 -14.61 6.05
N ALA A 294 -0.16 -15.93 6.08
CA ALA A 294 -1.26 -16.59 5.38
C ALA A 294 -2.62 -16.17 5.93
N GLU A 295 -2.80 -16.16 7.25
CA GLU A 295 -4.04 -15.69 7.90
C GLU A 295 -4.33 -14.23 7.52
N LEU A 296 -3.32 -13.36 7.62
CA LEU A 296 -3.47 -11.96 7.26
C LEU A 296 -3.80 -11.78 5.76
N ALA A 297 -3.11 -12.48 4.85
CA ALA A 297 -3.34 -12.39 3.42
C ALA A 297 -4.74 -12.88 3.01
N ALA A 298 -5.22 -13.95 3.65
CA ALA A 298 -6.57 -14.48 3.43
C ALA A 298 -7.66 -13.46 3.82
N TRP A 299 -7.39 -12.64 4.84
CA TRP A 299 -8.33 -11.63 5.30
C TRP A 299 -8.29 -10.35 4.44
N VAL A 300 -7.09 -9.78 4.24
CA VAL A 300 -6.97 -8.47 3.58
C VAL A 300 -6.99 -8.55 2.05
N ASN A 301 -6.70 -9.72 1.46
CA ASN A 301 -6.72 -9.99 0.01
C ASN A 301 -5.79 -9.08 -0.82
N TYR A 302 -4.68 -8.63 -0.24
CA TYR A 302 -3.65 -7.87 -0.93
C TYR A 302 -2.42 -8.72 -1.23
N VAL A 303 -1.50 -8.22 -2.05
CA VAL A 303 -0.25 -8.93 -2.37
C VAL A 303 0.54 -9.20 -1.09
N CYS A 304 0.71 -10.49 -0.78
CA CYS A 304 1.40 -10.92 0.43
C CYS A 304 2.92 -10.69 0.32
N PRO A 305 3.54 -9.95 1.25
CA PRO A 305 4.99 -9.73 1.23
C PRO A 305 5.81 -10.95 1.66
N VAL A 306 5.13 -12.07 1.96
CA VAL A 306 5.72 -13.35 2.41
C VAL A 306 5.31 -14.45 1.43
N PRO A 307 6.06 -14.69 0.34
CA PRO A 307 5.68 -15.69 -0.68
C PRO A 307 5.48 -17.11 -0.12
N ALA A 308 6.16 -17.46 0.98
CA ALA A 308 6.01 -18.76 1.64
C ALA A 308 4.61 -18.97 2.26
N ALA A 309 3.82 -17.93 2.47
CA ALA A 309 2.42 -18.03 2.92
C ALA A 309 1.51 -18.75 1.91
N ARG A 310 1.89 -18.75 0.61
CA ARG A 310 1.17 -19.46 -0.45
C ARG A 310 1.00 -20.95 -0.15
N ASP A 311 2.09 -21.61 0.25
CA ASP A 311 2.06 -23.06 0.53
C ASP A 311 1.19 -23.38 1.76
N VAL A 312 1.12 -22.46 2.71
CA VAL A 312 0.25 -22.58 3.89
C VAL A 312 -1.20 -22.51 3.47
N LEU A 313 -1.60 -21.50 2.68
CA LEU A 313 -2.96 -21.37 2.15
C LEU A 313 -3.35 -22.56 1.30
N ALA A 314 -2.48 -23.01 0.39
CA ALA A 314 -2.71 -24.18 -0.46
C ALA A 314 -2.97 -25.47 0.35
N SER A 315 -2.49 -25.53 1.60
CA SER A 315 -2.68 -26.65 2.52
C SER A 315 -3.94 -26.56 3.36
N SER A 316 -4.73 -25.48 3.21
CA SER A 316 -5.98 -25.30 3.94
C SER A 316 -6.99 -26.39 3.61
N LYS A 317 -7.80 -26.76 4.63
CA LYS A 317 -8.92 -27.67 4.44
C LYS A 317 -10.17 -26.96 3.91
N ASP A 318 -10.22 -25.68 4.06
CA ASP A 318 -11.24 -24.83 3.48
C ASP A 318 -10.89 -24.54 2.03
N GLU A 319 -11.76 -24.90 1.11
CA GLU A 319 -11.52 -24.81 -0.33
C GLU A 319 -11.43 -23.35 -0.81
N GLU A 320 -12.18 -22.44 -0.19
CA GLU A 320 -12.15 -21.00 -0.53
C GLU A 320 -10.81 -20.40 -0.14
N THR A 321 -10.36 -20.66 1.09
CA THR A 321 -9.03 -20.24 1.57
C THR A 321 -7.90 -20.85 0.72
N ALA A 322 -8.01 -22.13 0.37
CA ALA A 322 -6.99 -22.78 -0.46
C ALA A 322 -6.90 -22.18 -1.87
N ALA A 323 -8.02 -21.73 -2.44
CA ALA A 323 -8.07 -21.10 -3.75
C ALA A 323 -7.28 -19.76 -3.80
N LEU A 324 -7.18 -19.04 -2.69
CA LEU A 324 -6.41 -17.79 -2.60
C LEU A 324 -4.91 -18.00 -2.88
N ALA A 325 -4.38 -19.21 -2.66
CA ALA A 325 -2.99 -19.53 -3.00
C ALA A 325 -2.69 -19.46 -4.51
N GLU A 326 -3.70 -19.61 -5.34
CA GLU A 326 -3.57 -19.54 -6.80
C GLU A 326 -4.01 -18.18 -7.37
N ASP A 327 -4.43 -17.24 -6.50
CA ASP A 327 -4.80 -15.89 -6.94
C ASP A 327 -3.54 -15.05 -7.22
N PRO A 328 -3.31 -14.64 -8.49
CA PRO A 328 -2.13 -13.87 -8.85
C PRO A 328 -2.15 -12.44 -8.31
N LEU A 329 -3.28 -11.96 -7.81
CA LEU A 329 -3.38 -10.64 -7.15
C LEU A 329 -2.94 -10.68 -5.68
N ILE A 330 -2.81 -11.89 -5.10
CA ILE A 330 -2.27 -12.12 -3.75
C ILE A 330 -0.84 -12.68 -3.85
N PHE A 331 -0.61 -13.59 -4.80
CA PHE A 331 0.70 -14.20 -5.07
C PHE A 331 1.05 -14.07 -6.55
N PRO A 332 1.55 -12.91 -7.01
CA PRO A 332 1.90 -12.69 -8.41
C PRO A 332 2.87 -13.75 -8.94
N ASP A 333 2.52 -14.36 -10.06
CA ASP A 333 3.40 -15.26 -10.78
C ASP A 333 4.55 -14.53 -11.49
N ASP A 334 5.51 -15.27 -12.04
CA ASP A 334 6.69 -14.66 -12.69
C ASP A 334 6.28 -13.76 -13.87
N ALA A 335 5.28 -14.16 -14.67
CA ALA A 335 4.82 -13.39 -15.81
C ALA A 335 4.15 -12.06 -15.39
N MET A 336 3.43 -12.06 -14.28
CA MET A 336 2.87 -10.84 -13.70
C MET A 336 3.98 -9.97 -13.11
N ARG A 337 4.93 -10.56 -12.36
CA ARG A 337 6.06 -9.85 -11.75
C ARG A 337 6.93 -9.11 -12.77
N GLU A 338 7.12 -9.65 -13.96
CA GLU A 338 7.86 -8.99 -15.05
C GLU A 338 7.18 -7.70 -15.54
N ARG A 339 5.88 -7.55 -15.32
CA ARG A 339 5.10 -6.34 -15.68
C ARG A 339 4.91 -5.38 -14.51
N LEU A 340 5.35 -5.75 -13.30
CA LEU A 340 5.22 -4.90 -12.12
C LEU A 340 6.52 -4.14 -11.87
N ALA A 341 6.39 -2.86 -11.55
CA ALA A 341 7.52 -2.01 -11.18
C ALA A 341 7.14 -1.11 -9.99
N ILE A 342 8.13 -0.78 -9.17
CA ILE A 342 7.97 0.21 -8.10
C ILE A 342 8.34 1.57 -8.68
N ALA A 343 7.43 2.53 -8.61
CA ALA A 343 7.69 3.88 -9.10
C ALA A 343 8.83 4.55 -8.30
N ARG A 344 9.61 5.41 -8.98
CA ARG A 344 10.53 6.27 -8.26
C ARG A 344 9.76 7.28 -7.39
N ASP A 345 10.34 7.63 -6.26
CA ASP A 345 9.79 8.66 -5.40
C ASP A 345 9.72 10.03 -6.07
N ILE A 346 8.68 10.79 -5.74
CA ILE A 346 8.62 12.22 -6.00
C ILE A 346 9.48 12.94 -4.96
N THR A 347 10.47 13.71 -5.41
CA THR A 347 11.31 14.48 -4.50
C THR A 347 10.52 15.60 -3.81
N SER A 348 11.01 16.08 -2.67
CA SER A 348 10.33 17.19 -1.95
C SER A 348 10.25 18.47 -2.79
N GLU A 349 11.19 18.69 -3.71
CA GLU A 349 11.21 19.83 -4.62
C GLU A 349 10.13 19.72 -5.69
N GLU A 350 10.00 18.54 -6.30
CA GLU A 350 8.99 18.23 -7.33
C GLU A 350 7.57 18.22 -6.77
N ARG A 351 7.38 17.70 -5.54
CA ARG A 351 6.06 17.41 -4.96
C ARG A 351 5.11 18.61 -4.95
N MET A 352 5.60 19.78 -4.62
CA MET A 352 4.74 20.95 -4.53
C MET A 352 4.23 21.41 -5.90
N ASP A 353 5.07 21.36 -6.93
CA ASP A 353 4.69 21.70 -8.30
C ASP A 353 3.76 20.64 -8.88
N PHE A 354 4.10 19.36 -8.72
CA PHE A 354 3.31 18.24 -9.22
C PHE A 354 1.94 18.16 -8.55
N ALA A 355 1.86 18.29 -7.22
CA ALA A 355 0.59 18.30 -6.52
C ALA A 355 -0.29 19.46 -6.97
N LYS A 356 0.26 20.65 -7.14
CA LYS A 356 -0.49 21.81 -7.65
C LYS A 356 -1.04 21.55 -9.05
N LYS A 357 -0.22 21.00 -9.96
CA LYS A 357 -0.63 20.70 -11.33
C LYS A 357 -1.72 19.62 -11.35
N TRP A 358 -1.52 18.53 -10.62
CA TRP A 358 -2.45 17.41 -10.55
C TRP A 358 -3.79 17.83 -9.94
N ASN A 359 -3.78 18.49 -8.78
CA ASN A 359 -4.99 18.98 -8.11
C ASN A 359 -5.77 19.97 -8.99
N GLY A 360 -5.08 20.74 -9.83
CA GLY A 360 -5.72 21.59 -10.82
C GLY A 360 -6.51 20.83 -11.89
N ILE A 361 -6.07 19.62 -12.24
CA ILE A 361 -6.75 18.72 -13.19
C ILE A 361 -7.91 17.98 -12.51
N VAL A 362 -7.66 17.47 -11.30
CA VAL A 362 -8.67 16.74 -10.50
C VAL A 362 -9.87 17.65 -10.16
N GLY A 363 -9.65 18.93 -10.01
CA GLY A 363 -10.69 19.93 -9.70
C GLY A 363 -11.49 20.44 -10.92
N LEU A 364 -11.18 20.00 -12.15
CA LEU A 364 -11.90 20.38 -13.37
C LEU A 364 -13.22 19.61 -13.52
#